data_7516265af958e2b8a5492fb702818ca4
#
_entry.id   7516265af958e2b8a5492fb702818ca4
#
_cell.length_a   1.000
_cell.length_b   1.000
_cell.length_c   1.000
_cell.angle_alpha   90.00
_cell.angle_beta   90.00
_cell.angle_gamma   90.00
#
_symmetry.space_group_name_H-M   'P 1'
#
loop_
_entity.id
_entity.type
_entity.pdbx_description
1 polymer ?
#
loop_
_entity_poly.entity_id
_entity_poly.type
_entity_poly.pdbx_seq_one_letter_code
_entity_poly.pdbx_strand_id
1 'polypeptide(L)'
;MTDIWTYREQQAAQSQLTGFDVEASDGSIGKIDEATGETGAQCLVVDTGWWIFGKKRMIPAGVIETIDLDKEKVYVSMTKDQIKGAPDYDEALSQDTSYRDRVGAYYDPYRS
;
A
#
# COMPACT_ATOMS: atom_id res chain seq x y z
N MET A 1 -17.09 -10.10 -2.40
CA MET A 1 -16.04 -9.76 -1.43
C MET A 1 -14.81 -9.26 -2.16
N THR A 2 -14.23 -8.15 -1.73
CA THR A 2 -13.08 -7.56 -2.41
C THR A 2 -11.79 -8.30 -2.00
N ASP A 3 -10.98 -8.65 -2.99
CA ASP A 3 -9.65 -9.22 -2.78
C ASP A 3 -8.76 -8.17 -2.12
N ILE A 4 -7.83 -8.60 -1.25
CA ILE A 4 -6.86 -7.71 -0.62
C ILE A 4 -6.02 -6.95 -1.66
N TRP A 5 -5.86 -7.50 -2.86
CA TRP A 5 -5.08 -6.90 -3.94
C TRP A 5 -5.93 -6.11 -4.94
N THR A 6 -7.13 -5.70 -4.55
CA THR A 6 -8.04 -4.93 -5.42
C THR A 6 -8.47 -3.67 -4.71
N TYR A 7 -8.46 -2.55 -5.41
CA TYR A 7 -8.95 -1.28 -4.87
C TYR A 7 -10.43 -1.40 -4.53
N ARG A 8 -10.78 -0.90 -3.37
CA ARG A 8 -12.18 -0.84 -2.93
C ARG A 8 -12.98 0.08 -3.83
N GLU A 9 -12.37 1.20 -4.26
CA GLU A 9 -12.98 2.15 -5.17
C GLU A 9 -12.01 2.47 -6.29
N GLN A 10 -12.52 2.57 -7.51
CA GLN A 10 -11.72 2.87 -8.69
C GLN A 10 -11.85 4.36 -9.02
N GLN A 11 -11.38 5.21 -8.12
CA GLN A 11 -11.54 6.66 -8.25
C GLN A 11 -10.47 7.32 -9.12
N ALA A 12 -9.35 6.66 -9.33
CA ALA A 12 -8.22 7.25 -10.04
C ALA A 12 -7.45 6.19 -10.79
N ALA A 13 -6.81 6.61 -11.87
CA ALA A 13 -5.84 5.75 -12.54
C ALA A 13 -4.63 5.58 -11.61
N GLN A 14 -4.03 4.38 -11.63
CA GLN A 14 -2.88 4.07 -10.79
C GLN A 14 -1.74 5.06 -10.98
N SER A 15 -1.50 5.47 -12.22
CA SER A 15 -0.43 6.43 -12.54
C SER A 15 -0.63 7.79 -11.87
N GLN A 16 -1.85 8.13 -11.48
CA GLN A 16 -2.14 9.39 -10.80
C GLN A 16 -1.73 9.37 -9.33
N LEU A 17 -1.51 8.22 -8.76
CA LEU A 17 -1.21 8.08 -7.33
C LEU A 17 0.27 8.24 -7.01
N THR A 18 1.15 8.16 -7.99
CA THR A 18 2.59 8.31 -7.76
C THR A 18 2.88 9.71 -7.19
N GLY A 19 3.62 9.75 -6.10
CA GLY A 19 3.95 11.00 -5.42
C GLY A 19 2.95 11.44 -4.35
N PHE A 20 1.79 10.80 -4.28
CA PHE A 20 0.82 11.09 -3.23
C PHE A 20 1.37 10.69 -1.87
N ASP A 21 0.99 11.43 -0.84
CA ASP A 21 1.30 11.06 0.54
C ASP A 21 0.39 9.91 0.98
N VAL A 22 0.95 8.99 1.78
CA VAL A 22 0.16 7.91 2.38
C VAL A 22 0.04 8.20 3.88
N GLU A 23 -1.20 8.22 4.36
CA GLU A 23 -1.51 8.51 5.75
C GLU A 23 -2.07 7.27 6.43
N ALA A 24 -1.40 6.85 7.50
CA ALA A 24 -1.95 5.86 8.41
C ALA A 24 -2.96 6.53 9.34
N SER A 25 -3.65 5.74 10.16
CA SER A 25 -4.65 6.29 11.09
C SER A 25 -4.03 7.25 12.10
N ASP A 26 -2.74 7.14 12.38
CA ASP A 26 -2.03 7.94 13.38
C ASP A 26 -0.91 8.80 12.80
N GLY A 27 -0.87 9.01 11.50
CA GLY A 27 0.07 9.93 10.88
C GLY A 27 0.61 9.48 9.53
N SER A 28 1.43 10.32 8.95
CA SER A 28 2.03 10.08 7.64
C SER A 28 3.06 8.94 7.68
N ILE A 29 3.06 8.10 6.65
CA ILE A 29 4.03 7.01 6.54
C ILE A 29 5.00 7.17 5.38
N GLY A 30 4.69 8.00 4.41
CA GLY A 30 5.60 8.23 3.30
C GLY A 30 4.87 8.66 2.04
N LYS A 31 5.56 8.46 0.91
CA LYS A 31 5.02 8.82 -0.40
C LYS A 31 4.96 7.59 -1.30
N ILE A 32 4.02 7.60 -2.20
CA ILE A 32 3.88 6.53 -3.18
C ILE A 32 5.00 6.66 -4.21
N ASP A 33 5.89 5.67 -4.24
CA ASP A 33 6.96 5.59 -5.22
C ASP A 33 6.44 4.97 -6.51
N GLU A 34 5.54 4.02 -6.39
CA GLU A 34 4.99 3.29 -7.51
C GLU A 34 3.62 2.75 -7.16
N ALA A 35 2.67 2.88 -8.07
CA ALA A 35 1.36 2.27 -7.93
C ALA A 35 1.18 1.33 -9.10
N THR A 36 1.02 0.05 -8.82
CA THR A 36 1.04 -0.98 -9.85
C THR A 36 -0.10 -1.95 -9.72
N GLY A 37 -0.30 -2.66 -10.79
CA GLY A 37 -1.00 -3.91 -10.77
C GLY A 37 -2.18 -3.98 -11.69
N GLU A 38 -2.41 -5.17 -12.17
CA GLU A 38 -3.63 -5.54 -12.86
C GLU A 38 -4.69 -5.86 -11.83
N THR A 39 -5.94 -5.94 -12.25
CA THR A 39 -7.03 -6.35 -11.36
C THR A 39 -6.66 -7.63 -10.62
N GLY A 40 -6.81 -7.60 -9.30
CA GLY A 40 -6.45 -8.74 -8.45
C GLY A 40 -4.99 -8.79 -8.01
N ALA A 41 -4.19 -7.79 -8.44
CA ALA A 41 -2.77 -7.71 -8.06
C ALA A 41 -2.35 -6.26 -7.79
N GLN A 42 -3.28 -5.42 -7.41
CA GLN A 42 -3.05 -3.98 -7.25
C GLN A 42 -2.41 -3.66 -5.91
N CYS A 43 -1.37 -2.85 -5.94
CA CYS A 43 -0.67 -2.44 -4.73
C CYS A 43 0.02 -1.10 -4.92
N LEU A 44 0.44 -0.53 -3.77
CA LEU A 44 1.28 0.66 -3.73
C LEU A 44 2.64 0.27 -3.18
N VAL A 45 3.70 0.79 -3.79
CA VAL A 45 5.04 0.71 -3.20
C VAL A 45 5.29 2.06 -2.56
N VAL A 46 5.41 2.08 -1.25
CA VAL A 46 5.52 3.31 -0.47
C VAL A 46 6.95 3.48 0.02
N ASP A 47 7.54 4.63 -0.30
CA ASP A 47 8.84 5.02 0.23
C ASP A 47 8.60 5.65 1.61
N THR A 48 9.04 4.96 2.65
CA THR A 48 8.81 5.38 4.02
C THR A 48 9.89 6.33 4.54
N GLY A 49 10.87 6.66 3.72
CA GLY A 49 11.97 7.53 4.12
C GLY A 49 12.86 6.84 5.15
N TRP A 50 13.25 7.60 6.18
CA TRP A 50 14.26 7.14 7.14
C TRP A 50 13.69 6.37 8.34
N TRP A 51 12.40 6.51 8.66
CA TRP A 51 11.87 5.93 9.91
C TRP A 51 11.71 4.41 9.86
N ILE A 52 11.81 3.80 8.68
CA ILE A 52 11.95 2.35 8.53
C ILE A 52 13.28 2.06 7.81
N PHE A 53 14.34 2.71 8.22
CA PHE A 53 15.70 2.51 7.71
C PHE A 53 15.80 2.43 6.18
N GLY A 54 15.11 3.31 5.49
CA GLY A 54 15.11 3.35 4.04
C GLY A 54 14.36 2.21 3.36
N LYS A 55 13.63 1.43 4.12
CA LYS A 55 12.87 0.32 3.55
C LYS A 55 11.59 0.81 2.92
N LYS A 56 11.23 0.17 1.83
CA LYS A 56 9.94 0.40 1.21
C LYS A 56 8.95 -0.64 1.70
N ARG A 57 7.67 -0.34 1.52
CA ARG A 57 6.59 -1.27 1.86
C ARG A 57 5.69 -1.47 0.65
N MET A 58 5.34 -2.72 0.37
CA MET A 58 4.32 -3.04 -0.62
C MET A 58 2.99 -3.11 0.12
N ILE A 59 2.08 -2.19 -0.18
CA ILE A 59 0.79 -2.11 0.51
C ILE A 59 -0.30 -2.54 -0.45
N PRO A 60 -1.02 -3.63 -0.16
CA PRO A 60 -2.11 -4.08 -1.02
C PRO A 60 -3.22 -3.04 -1.09
N ALA A 61 -3.85 -2.95 -2.25
CA ALA A 61 -4.93 -1.99 -2.47
C ALA A 61 -6.11 -2.18 -1.52
N GLY A 62 -6.32 -3.39 -1.02
CA GLY A 62 -7.44 -3.71 -0.14
C GLY A 62 -7.41 -3.04 1.23
N VAL A 63 -6.28 -2.48 1.66
CA VAL A 63 -6.21 -1.73 2.91
C VAL A 63 -6.37 -0.23 2.71
N ILE A 64 -6.54 0.22 1.47
CA ILE A 64 -6.80 1.63 1.19
C ILE A 64 -8.24 1.95 1.59
N GLU A 65 -8.40 2.93 2.45
CA GLU A 65 -9.70 3.37 2.93
C GLU A 65 -10.27 4.46 2.04
N THR A 66 -9.46 5.47 1.71
CA THR A 66 -9.89 6.63 0.94
C THR A 66 -8.73 7.16 0.10
N ILE A 67 -9.06 7.62 -1.10
CA ILE A 67 -8.12 8.33 -1.96
C ILE A 67 -8.67 9.76 -2.12
N ASP A 68 -7.90 10.75 -1.69
CA ASP A 68 -8.26 12.17 -1.81
C ASP A 68 -7.41 12.79 -2.92
N LEU A 69 -8.01 12.95 -4.08
CA LEU A 69 -7.31 13.49 -5.25
C LEU A 69 -6.95 14.96 -5.09
N ASP A 70 -7.79 15.74 -4.39
CA ASP A 70 -7.56 17.15 -4.20
C ASP A 70 -6.37 17.42 -3.29
N LYS A 71 -6.25 16.65 -2.22
CA LYS A 71 -5.14 16.78 -1.27
C LYS A 71 -3.94 15.94 -1.65
N GLU A 72 -4.06 15.10 -2.67
CA GLU A 72 -3.03 14.16 -3.10
C GLU A 72 -2.59 13.25 -1.96
N LYS A 73 -3.57 12.64 -1.30
CA LYS A 73 -3.34 11.74 -0.16
C LYS A 73 -4.12 10.46 -0.31
N VAL A 74 -3.51 9.38 0.18
CA VAL A 74 -4.14 8.07 0.28
C VAL A 74 -4.17 7.69 1.75
N TYR A 75 -5.34 7.32 2.24
CA TYR A 75 -5.54 6.94 3.64
C TYR A 75 -5.69 5.42 3.74
N VAL A 76 -4.96 4.83 4.66
CA VAL A 76 -5.04 3.40 4.92
C VAL A 76 -5.61 3.14 6.31
N SER A 77 -6.20 1.95 6.49
CA SER A 77 -6.90 1.58 7.72
C SER A 77 -5.96 1.08 8.82
N MET A 78 -4.66 1.27 8.66
CA MET A 78 -3.65 0.74 9.57
C MET A 78 -2.93 1.85 10.32
N THR A 79 -2.33 1.49 11.46
CA THR A 79 -1.43 2.39 12.18
C THR A 79 -0.02 2.32 11.62
N LYS A 80 0.81 3.29 11.98
CA LYS A 80 2.22 3.29 11.57
C LYS A 80 2.95 2.05 12.07
N ASP A 81 2.70 1.64 13.31
CA ASP A 81 3.37 0.45 13.87
C ASP A 81 2.97 -0.81 13.12
N GLN A 82 1.71 -0.93 12.71
CA GLN A 82 1.27 -2.08 11.93
C GLN A 82 1.96 -2.15 10.58
N ILE A 83 2.15 -1.02 9.94
CA ILE A 83 2.86 -0.96 8.66
C ILE A 83 4.35 -1.25 8.85
N LYS A 84 4.94 -0.73 9.94
CA LYS A 84 6.34 -1.01 10.26
C LYS A 84 6.61 -2.49 10.45
N GLY A 85 5.66 -3.23 11.02
CA GLY A 85 5.79 -4.67 11.24
C GLY A 85 5.60 -5.53 10.00
N ALA A 86 5.19 -4.94 8.88
CA ALA A 86 4.96 -5.69 7.65
C ALA A 86 6.27 -6.16 7.01
N PRO A 87 6.20 -7.17 6.13
CA PRO A 87 7.39 -7.59 5.37
C PRO A 87 7.96 -6.45 4.55
N ASP A 88 9.29 -6.39 4.45
CA ASP A 88 9.96 -5.42 3.58
C ASP A 88 9.58 -5.66 2.13
N TYR A 89 9.50 -4.58 1.35
CA TYR A 89 9.34 -4.70 -0.09
C TYR A 89 10.65 -5.19 -0.70
N ASP A 90 10.56 -6.25 -1.49
CA ASP A 90 11.68 -6.79 -2.25
C ASP A 90 11.30 -6.78 -3.72
N GLU A 91 11.92 -5.87 -4.48
CA GLU A 91 11.63 -5.70 -5.90
C GLU A 91 11.85 -6.99 -6.70
N ALA A 92 12.87 -7.76 -6.34
CA ALA A 92 13.17 -9.01 -7.01
C ALA A 92 12.07 -10.06 -6.82
N LEU A 93 11.32 -9.95 -5.72
CA LEU A 93 10.24 -10.89 -5.39
C LEU A 93 8.85 -10.33 -5.68
N SER A 94 8.75 -9.12 -6.23
CA SER A 94 7.46 -8.44 -6.37
C SER A 94 6.43 -9.22 -7.20
N GLN A 95 6.88 -10.09 -8.09
CA GLN A 95 6.00 -10.93 -8.91
C GLN A 95 5.94 -12.38 -8.43
N ASP A 96 6.63 -12.70 -7.34
CA ASP A 96 6.63 -14.04 -6.79
C ASP A 96 5.35 -14.30 -6.00
N THR A 97 4.64 -15.36 -6.35
CA THR A 97 3.36 -15.68 -5.72
C THR A 97 3.50 -15.94 -4.23
N SER A 98 4.54 -16.67 -3.82
CA SER A 98 4.76 -16.97 -2.39
C SER A 98 5.01 -15.71 -1.58
N TYR A 99 5.76 -14.76 -2.14
CA TYR A 99 6.01 -13.49 -1.49
C TYR A 99 4.73 -12.67 -1.37
N ARG A 100 3.95 -12.60 -2.45
CA ARG A 100 2.68 -11.88 -2.44
C ARG A 100 1.66 -12.49 -1.48
N ASP A 101 1.63 -13.82 -1.41
CA ASP A 101 0.75 -14.51 -0.46
C ASP A 101 1.13 -14.16 0.98
N ARG A 102 2.41 -14.11 1.28
CA ARG A 102 2.90 -13.75 2.62
C ARG A 102 2.57 -12.30 2.97
N VAL A 103 2.79 -11.40 2.03
CA VAL A 103 2.45 -9.97 2.21
C VAL A 103 0.95 -9.83 2.39
N GLY A 104 0.17 -10.45 1.51
CA GLY A 104 -1.29 -10.40 1.58
C GLY A 104 -1.83 -10.96 2.89
N ALA A 105 -1.25 -12.05 3.38
CA ALA A 105 -1.67 -12.65 4.65
C ALA A 105 -1.43 -11.70 5.83
N TYR A 106 -0.33 -10.96 5.81
CA TYR A 106 -0.06 -9.97 6.85
C TYR A 106 -1.12 -8.87 6.87
N TYR A 107 -1.48 -8.36 5.69
CA TYR A 107 -2.39 -7.23 5.59
C TYR A 107 -3.88 -7.62 5.65
N ASP A 108 -4.22 -8.89 5.44
CA ASP A 108 -5.61 -9.31 5.34
C ASP A 108 -6.47 -8.92 6.55
N PRO A 109 -5.99 -9.02 7.81
CA PRO A 109 -6.78 -8.59 8.96
C PRO A 109 -7.09 -7.09 8.98
N TYR A 110 -6.36 -6.30 8.20
CA TYR A 110 -6.47 -4.85 8.19
C TYR A 110 -7.21 -4.30 6.98
N ARG A 111 -7.82 -5.17 6.18
CA ARG A 111 -8.55 -4.67 5.01
C ARG A 111 -9.69 -3.74 5.43
N SER A 112 -9.88 -2.69 4.65
CA SER A 112 -10.89 -1.68 4.93
C SER A 112 -12.27 -2.05 4.40
#